data_09f8e850c66f5bc6994ebd6329fb3e5f
#
_entry.id   09f8e850c66f5bc6994ebd6329fb3e5f
#
_cell.length_a   1.000
_cell.length_b   1.000
_cell.length_c   1.000
_cell.angle_alpha   90.00
_cell.angle_beta   90.00
_cell.angle_gamma   90.00
#
_symmetry.space_group_name_H-M   'P 1'
#
loop_
_entity.id
_entity.type
_entity.pdbx_description
1 polymer ?
#
loop_
_entity_poly.entity_id
_entity_poly.type
_entity_poly.pdbx_seq_one_letter_code
_entity_poly.pdbx_strand_id
1 'polypeptide(L)'
;MNRSAIVPVLALLASLPLGLAGCATNPATGKSNVVMSSMSGERERVRSMHEEIVRALGLYEDQAIQDYINELGQRVARVSHLPGEEYRFYVIDDPGMNAFTTGCCNVYVNRGLLVNLNSEAEIISVLGHEIGHITARHPARRQTRGVLASLGTVAATILTGSNAVGQLANLGAAAWVQGYGRDNEMEADRLGLEYSARAGYEPEAMQRTFEVFKAGERFERDRARLEGREPRIYHGIFSSH
;
A
#
# COMPACT_ATOMS: atom_id res chain seq x y z
N MET A 1 37.64 21.20 -2.44
CA MET A 1 37.27 19.79 -2.64
C MET A 1 38.04 19.27 -3.85
N ASN A 2 38.83 18.23 -3.64
CA ASN A 2 39.83 17.76 -4.64
C ASN A 2 39.10 17.04 -5.79
N ARG A 3 39.24 17.52 -7.04
CA ARG A 3 38.64 16.93 -8.25
C ARG A 3 39.01 15.45 -8.44
N SER A 4 40.11 15.02 -7.86
CA SER A 4 40.62 13.64 -7.93
C SER A 4 39.80 12.62 -7.11
N ALA A 5 38.96 13.06 -6.15
CA ALA A 5 38.13 12.19 -5.34
C ALA A 5 36.73 11.94 -5.97
N ILE A 6 36.32 12.78 -6.93
CA ILE A 6 34.99 12.71 -7.56
C ILE A 6 34.94 11.59 -8.60
N VAL A 7 36.03 11.35 -9.31
CA VAL A 7 36.09 10.35 -10.37
C VAL A 7 35.90 8.91 -9.88
N PRO A 8 36.51 8.44 -8.77
CA PRO A 8 36.25 7.08 -8.27
C PRO A 8 34.86 6.89 -7.72
N VAL A 9 34.23 7.93 -7.16
CA VAL A 9 32.85 7.85 -6.65
C VAL A 9 31.82 7.77 -7.79
N LEU A 10 32.05 8.52 -8.90
CA LEU A 10 31.23 8.37 -10.11
C LEU A 10 31.40 7.00 -10.76
N ALA A 11 32.61 6.44 -10.77
CA ALA A 11 32.88 5.10 -11.28
C ALA A 11 32.24 4.01 -10.42
N LEU A 12 32.16 4.22 -9.09
CA LEU A 12 31.51 3.29 -8.18
C LEU A 12 29.96 3.34 -8.32
N LEU A 13 29.39 4.51 -8.60
CA LEU A 13 27.95 4.67 -8.90
C LEU A 13 27.58 4.10 -10.28
N ALA A 14 28.49 4.15 -11.26
CA ALA A 14 28.28 3.58 -12.59
C ALA A 14 28.44 2.04 -12.62
N SER A 15 29.10 1.45 -11.62
CA SER A 15 29.25 0.00 -11.48
C SER A 15 28.20 -0.65 -10.60
N LEU A 16 27.20 0.12 -10.07
CA LEU A 16 26.01 -0.51 -9.50
C LEU A 16 25.36 -1.35 -10.60
N PRO A 17 25.12 -2.65 -10.33
CA PRO A 17 24.57 -3.52 -11.36
C PRO A 17 23.19 -3.01 -11.76
N LEU A 18 23.08 -2.36 -12.92
CA LEU A 18 21.80 -2.07 -13.60
C LEU A 18 20.96 -3.36 -13.82
N GLY A 19 21.50 -4.52 -13.46
CA GLY A 19 20.89 -5.83 -13.63
C GLY A 19 19.82 -6.21 -12.62
N LEU A 20 19.56 -5.39 -11.58
CA LEU A 20 18.54 -5.72 -10.54
C LEU A 20 17.20 -5.00 -10.71
N ALA A 21 17.10 -4.02 -11.60
CA ALA A 21 15.81 -3.44 -11.97
C ALA A 21 15.14 -4.34 -13.00
N GLY A 22 14.45 -5.39 -12.55
CA GLY A 22 13.63 -6.23 -13.42
C GLY A 22 12.40 -5.45 -13.87
N CYS A 23 12.15 -5.37 -15.19
CA CYS A 23 10.82 -5.06 -15.69
C CYS A 23 9.90 -6.22 -15.28
N ALA A 24 9.10 -6.04 -14.24
CA ALA A 24 8.07 -7.01 -13.89
C ALA A 24 6.77 -6.60 -14.57
N THR A 25 6.13 -7.55 -15.22
CA THR A 25 4.80 -7.34 -15.76
C THR A 25 3.82 -7.20 -14.59
N ASN A 26 2.97 -6.17 -14.63
CA ASN A 26 1.85 -6.04 -13.70
C ASN A 26 0.87 -7.18 -14.00
N PRO A 27 0.63 -8.12 -13.06
CA PRO A 27 -0.23 -9.27 -13.30
C PRO A 27 -1.66 -8.90 -13.68
N ALA A 28 -2.15 -7.76 -13.16
CA ALA A 28 -3.53 -7.32 -13.38
C ALA A 28 -3.72 -6.57 -14.72
N THR A 29 -2.69 -5.86 -15.22
CA THR A 29 -2.86 -4.99 -16.40
C THR A 29 -1.96 -5.36 -17.57
N GLY A 30 -1.04 -6.30 -17.40
CA GLY A 30 -0.03 -6.65 -18.42
C GLY A 30 1.02 -5.57 -18.68
N LYS A 31 0.92 -4.40 -18.04
CA LYS A 31 1.88 -3.30 -18.23
C LYS A 31 3.22 -3.62 -17.56
N SER A 32 4.31 -3.23 -18.22
CA SER A 32 5.65 -3.33 -17.63
C SER A 32 5.82 -2.30 -16.54
N ASN A 33 6.22 -2.74 -15.36
CA ASN A 33 6.54 -1.91 -14.20
C ASN A 33 8.00 -2.13 -13.77
N VAL A 34 8.67 -1.05 -13.41
CA VAL A 34 9.99 -1.14 -12.78
C VAL A 34 9.79 -1.46 -11.30
N VAL A 35 10.21 -2.66 -10.89
CA VAL A 35 10.24 -3.10 -9.50
C VAL A 35 11.57 -3.76 -9.19
N MET A 36 12.17 -3.40 -8.06
CA MET A 36 13.48 -3.90 -7.63
C MET A 36 13.38 -5.20 -6.82
N SER A 37 12.16 -5.62 -6.46
CA SER A 37 11.92 -6.84 -5.69
C SER A 37 11.24 -7.91 -6.54
N SER A 38 11.69 -9.17 -6.37
CA SER A 38 10.97 -10.35 -6.87
C SER A 38 9.76 -10.65 -5.97
N MET A 39 8.82 -11.47 -6.44
CA MET A 39 7.70 -11.96 -5.61
C MET A 39 8.19 -12.73 -4.38
N SER A 40 9.25 -13.53 -4.50
CA SER A 40 9.86 -14.22 -3.36
C SER A 40 10.45 -13.25 -2.33
N GLY A 41 11.15 -12.22 -2.78
CA GLY A 41 11.68 -11.17 -1.90
C GLY A 41 10.59 -10.34 -1.22
N GLU A 42 9.45 -10.14 -1.88
CA GLU A 42 8.29 -9.50 -1.26
C GLU A 42 7.71 -10.39 -0.15
N ARG A 43 7.54 -11.69 -0.39
CA ARG A 43 7.02 -12.62 0.63
C ARG A 43 7.89 -12.66 1.89
N GLU A 44 9.21 -12.69 1.74
CA GLU A 44 10.13 -12.69 2.89
C GLU A 44 10.03 -11.39 3.70
N ARG A 45 10.00 -10.24 3.02
CA ARG A 45 9.83 -8.94 3.67
C ARG A 45 8.48 -8.84 4.40
N VAL A 46 7.39 -9.27 3.75
CA VAL A 46 6.05 -9.24 4.34
C VAL A 46 5.96 -10.12 5.58
N ARG A 47 6.69 -11.24 5.63
CA ARG A 47 6.76 -12.09 6.83
C ARG A 47 7.37 -11.35 8.02
N SER A 48 8.50 -10.68 7.83
CA SER A 48 9.12 -9.90 8.91
C SER A 48 8.26 -8.71 9.33
N MET A 49 7.64 -8.01 8.38
CA MET A 49 6.70 -6.92 8.68
C MET A 49 5.46 -7.39 9.43
N HIS A 50 4.97 -8.60 9.16
CA HIS A 50 3.83 -9.17 9.88
C HIS A 50 4.10 -9.27 11.39
N GLU A 51 5.27 -9.77 11.77
CA GLU A 51 5.64 -9.87 13.18
C GLU A 51 5.70 -8.50 13.86
N GLU A 52 6.20 -7.48 13.17
CA GLU A 52 6.23 -6.11 13.67
C GLU A 52 4.83 -5.52 13.83
N ILE A 53 3.96 -5.71 12.84
CA ILE A 53 2.56 -5.23 12.87
C ILE A 53 1.80 -5.89 14.03
N VAL A 54 1.89 -7.21 14.16
CA VAL A 54 1.22 -7.95 15.25
C VAL A 54 1.74 -7.52 16.62
N ARG A 55 3.03 -7.28 16.74
CA ARG A 55 3.61 -6.78 18.00
C ARG A 55 3.15 -5.36 18.34
N ALA A 56 3.00 -4.50 17.34
CA ALA A 56 2.66 -3.10 17.54
C ALA A 56 1.17 -2.85 17.74
N LEU A 57 0.31 -3.57 17.00
CA LEU A 57 -1.13 -3.31 16.94
C LEU A 57 -1.98 -4.41 17.61
N GLY A 58 -1.45 -5.63 17.73
CA GLY A 58 -2.19 -6.80 18.20
C GLY A 58 -3.14 -7.38 17.14
N LEU A 59 -3.40 -8.68 17.24
CA LEU A 59 -4.51 -9.31 16.52
C LEU A 59 -5.78 -9.22 17.38
N TYR A 60 -6.92 -9.04 16.74
CA TYR A 60 -8.21 -9.11 17.43
C TYR A 60 -8.47 -10.53 17.93
N GLU A 61 -8.73 -10.70 19.24
CA GLU A 61 -8.78 -12.00 19.93
C GLU A 61 -10.12 -12.74 19.74
N ASP A 62 -10.73 -12.66 18.57
CA ASP A 62 -11.93 -13.40 18.20
C ASP A 62 -11.64 -14.28 16.97
N GLN A 63 -11.44 -15.57 17.21
CA GLN A 63 -11.09 -16.53 16.16
C GLN A 63 -12.20 -16.67 15.11
N ALA A 64 -13.48 -16.57 15.50
CA ALA A 64 -14.58 -16.68 14.55
C ALA A 64 -14.58 -15.50 13.55
N ILE A 65 -14.26 -14.30 14.03
CA ILE A 65 -14.12 -13.12 13.16
C ILE A 65 -12.87 -13.24 12.28
N GLN A 66 -11.74 -13.70 12.81
CA GLN A 66 -10.53 -13.96 12.03
C GLN A 66 -10.82 -14.95 10.89
N ASP A 67 -11.46 -16.07 11.19
CA ASP A 67 -11.79 -17.12 10.22
C ASP A 67 -12.76 -16.59 9.16
N TYR A 68 -13.79 -15.85 9.57
CA TYR A 68 -14.77 -15.25 8.67
C TYR A 68 -14.12 -14.27 7.67
N ILE A 69 -13.31 -13.35 8.15
CA ILE A 69 -12.62 -12.39 7.28
C ILE A 69 -11.63 -13.10 6.36
N ASN A 70 -10.92 -14.12 6.86
CA ASN A 70 -10.04 -14.92 6.01
C ASN A 70 -10.84 -15.68 4.95
N GLU A 71 -12.00 -16.28 5.28
CA GLU A 71 -12.86 -16.95 4.30
C GLU A 71 -13.32 -16.00 3.19
N LEU A 72 -13.82 -14.81 3.56
CA LEU A 72 -14.24 -13.79 2.60
C LEU A 72 -13.09 -13.36 1.69
N GLY A 73 -11.93 -13.10 2.28
CA GLY A 73 -10.72 -12.73 1.53
C GLY A 73 -10.28 -13.81 0.55
N GLN A 74 -10.34 -15.09 0.94
CA GLN A 74 -10.02 -16.21 0.07
C GLN A 74 -11.00 -16.33 -1.11
N ARG A 75 -12.29 -15.99 -0.92
CA ARG A 75 -13.26 -15.97 -2.04
C ARG A 75 -12.83 -14.97 -3.11
N VAL A 76 -12.41 -13.76 -2.70
CA VAL A 76 -11.95 -12.72 -3.61
C VAL A 76 -10.59 -13.06 -4.22
N ALA A 77 -9.66 -13.57 -3.43
CA ALA A 77 -8.32 -13.95 -3.89
C ALA A 77 -8.36 -14.98 -5.04
N ARG A 78 -9.25 -15.98 -4.95
CA ARG A 78 -9.43 -17.01 -5.97
C ARG A 78 -9.84 -16.47 -7.35
N VAL A 79 -10.50 -15.32 -7.41
CA VAL A 79 -10.97 -14.71 -8.66
C VAL A 79 -10.11 -13.53 -9.10
N SER A 80 -9.04 -13.23 -8.35
CA SER A 80 -8.08 -12.17 -8.64
C SER A 80 -7.12 -12.55 -9.78
N HIS A 81 -6.27 -11.63 -10.19
CA HIS A 81 -5.22 -11.89 -11.19
C HIS A 81 -4.01 -12.69 -10.65
N LEU A 82 -3.97 -13.01 -9.35
CA LEU A 82 -2.94 -13.83 -8.71
C LEU A 82 -3.55 -14.93 -7.84
N PRO A 83 -4.42 -15.82 -8.36
CA PRO A 83 -5.15 -16.79 -7.55
C PRO A 83 -4.27 -17.90 -6.96
N GLY A 84 -3.05 -18.05 -7.46
CA GLY A 84 -2.08 -19.06 -7.00
C GLY A 84 -1.20 -18.63 -5.82
N GLU A 85 -1.32 -17.39 -5.37
CA GLU A 85 -0.55 -16.90 -4.23
C GLU A 85 -1.22 -17.27 -2.90
N GLU A 86 -0.41 -17.39 -1.83
CA GLU A 86 -0.89 -17.69 -0.48
C GLU A 86 -1.34 -16.40 0.22
N TYR A 87 -2.60 -16.04 0.06
CA TYR A 87 -3.17 -14.89 0.76
C TYR A 87 -3.50 -15.21 2.21
N ARG A 88 -3.28 -14.22 3.08
CA ARG A 88 -3.65 -14.27 4.50
C ARG A 88 -4.34 -12.97 4.90
N PHE A 89 -5.45 -13.10 5.62
CA PHE A 89 -6.26 -11.97 6.05
C PHE A 89 -6.31 -11.94 7.57
N TYR A 90 -6.05 -10.78 8.15
CA TYR A 90 -5.94 -10.59 9.59
C TYR A 90 -6.84 -9.45 10.05
N VAL A 91 -7.52 -9.64 11.17
CA VAL A 91 -8.20 -8.54 11.88
C VAL A 91 -7.27 -8.02 12.96
N ILE A 92 -7.00 -6.72 12.90
CA ILE A 92 -6.12 -6.01 13.84
C ILE A 92 -6.98 -5.37 14.93
N ASP A 93 -6.50 -5.41 16.19
CA ASP A 93 -7.17 -4.78 17.33
C ASP A 93 -6.91 -3.27 17.39
N ASP A 94 -7.28 -2.57 16.33
CA ASP A 94 -7.20 -1.11 16.23
C ASP A 94 -8.59 -0.51 15.98
N PRO A 95 -9.01 0.53 16.75
CA PRO A 95 -10.31 1.17 16.60
C PRO A 95 -10.42 2.08 15.37
N GLY A 96 -9.32 2.34 14.67
CA GLY A 96 -9.31 3.18 13.47
C GLY A 96 -10.03 2.53 12.29
N MET A 97 -10.67 3.33 11.48
CA MET A 97 -11.31 2.88 10.24
C MET A 97 -10.25 2.73 9.14
N ASN A 98 -9.61 1.55 9.08
CA ASN A 98 -8.55 1.30 8.10
C ASN A 98 -8.51 -0.18 7.69
N ALA A 99 -8.02 -0.42 6.47
CA ALA A 99 -7.46 -1.68 6.04
C ALA A 99 -6.20 -1.38 5.22
N PHE A 100 -5.29 -2.33 5.11
CA PHE A 100 -4.05 -2.11 4.36
C PHE A 100 -3.38 -3.43 4.00
N THR A 101 -2.52 -3.35 2.98
CA THR A 101 -1.59 -4.43 2.64
C THR A 101 -0.14 -3.95 2.66
N THR A 102 0.76 -4.83 3.00
CA THR A 102 2.21 -4.60 2.96
C THR A 102 2.88 -5.18 1.72
N GLY A 103 2.10 -5.80 0.87
CA GLY A 103 2.56 -6.54 -0.31
C GLY A 103 2.14 -8.00 -0.26
N CYS A 104 2.77 -8.84 -1.08
CA CYS A 104 2.32 -10.22 -1.25
C CYS A 104 2.55 -11.09 -0.01
N CYS A 105 1.49 -11.63 0.60
CA CYS A 105 0.09 -11.46 0.25
C CYS A 105 -0.75 -11.36 1.52
N ASN A 106 -0.35 -10.46 2.42
CA ASN A 106 -1.04 -10.22 3.68
C ASN A 106 -1.94 -8.98 3.58
N VAL A 107 -3.18 -9.11 4.02
CA VAL A 107 -4.16 -8.04 4.14
C VAL A 107 -4.57 -7.90 5.60
N TYR A 108 -4.63 -6.69 6.08
CA TYR A 108 -5.00 -6.34 7.45
C TYR A 108 -6.24 -5.47 7.44
N VAL A 109 -7.21 -5.80 8.28
CA VAL A 109 -8.46 -5.03 8.45
C VAL A 109 -8.58 -4.66 9.91
N ASN A 110 -8.69 -3.39 10.22
CA ASN A 110 -8.88 -2.94 11.59
C ASN A 110 -10.30 -3.27 12.06
N ARG A 111 -10.44 -3.70 13.33
CA ARG A 111 -11.78 -3.94 13.91
C ARG A 111 -12.68 -2.71 13.84
N GLY A 112 -12.08 -1.50 13.93
CA GLY A 112 -12.83 -0.25 13.81
C GLY A 112 -13.46 -0.03 12.44
N LEU A 113 -12.89 -0.58 11.38
CA LEU A 113 -13.54 -0.59 10.07
C LEU A 113 -14.71 -1.57 10.04
N LEU A 114 -14.52 -2.79 10.54
CA LEU A 114 -15.54 -3.85 10.50
C LEU A 114 -16.84 -3.44 11.19
N VAL A 115 -16.77 -2.73 12.33
CA VAL A 115 -17.96 -2.29 13.06
C VAL A 115 -18.76 -1.19 12.35
N ASN A 116 -18.19 -0.56 11.33
CA ASN A 116 -18.82 0.50 10.55
C ASN A 116 -19.34 0.02 9.18
N LEU A 117 -18.94 -1.16 8.72
CA LEU A 117 -19.47 -1.77 7.51
C LEU A 117 -20.80 -2.46 7.80
N ASN A 118 -21.76 -2.34 6.88
CA ASN A 118 -23.14 -2.75 7.10
C ASN A 118 -23.50 -4.06 6.39
N SER A 119 -22.62 -4.59 5.55
CA SER A 119 -22.85 -5.81 4.77
C SER A 119 -21.57 -6.56 4.42
N GLU A 120 -21.72 -7.85 4.15
CA GLU A 120 -20.64 -8.69 3.62
C GLU A 120 -20.10 -8.13 2.30
N ALA A 121 -20.96 -7.58 1.44
CA ALA A 121 -20.55 -6.99 0.17
C ALA A 121 -19.63 -5.76 0.35
N GLU A 122 -19.85 -4.97 1.41
CA GLU A 122 -18.96 -3.86 1.75
C GLU A 122 -17.60 -4.36 2.26
N ILE A 123 -17.56 -5.42 3.08
CA ILE A 123 -16.32 -6.07 3.49
C ILE A 123 -15.56 -6.59 2.25
N ILE A 124 -16.25 -7.28 1.35
CA ILE A 124 -15.69 -7.81 0.11
C ILE A 124 -15.12 -6.69 -0.76
N SER A 125 -15.77 -5.53 -0.82
CA SER A 125 -15.25 -4.40 -1.61
C SER A 125 -13.93 -3.87 -1.05
N VAL A 126 -13.78 -3.81 0.28
CA VAL A 126 -12.51 -3.47 0.95
C VAL A 126 -11.43 -4.50 0.65
N LEU A 127 -11.74 -5.79 0.85
CA LEU A 127 -10.78 -6.87 0.60
C LEU A 127 -10.37 -6.94 -0.86
N GLY A 128 -11.31 -6.70 -1.78
CA GLY A 128 -11.05 -6.63 -3.21
C GLY A 128 -10.11 -5.49 -3.59
N HIS A 129 -10.28 -4.31 -2.99
CA HIS A 129 -9.39 -3.16 -3.15
C HIS A 129 -7.96 -3.48 -2.66
N GLU A 130 -7.81 -4.08 -1.48
CA GLU A 130 -6.49 -4.47 -0.95
C GLU A 130 -5.81 -5.54 -1.83
N ILE A 131 -6.56 -6.52 -2.32
CA ILE A 131 -6.06 -7.50 -3.29
C ILE A 131 -5.68 -6.80 -4.60
N GLY A 132 -6.40 -5.76 -5.00
CA GLY A 132 -6.05 -4.89 -6.13
C GLY A 132 -4.66 -4.27 -5.98
N HIS A 133 -4.33 -3.75 -4.80
CA HIS A 133 -2.99 -3.25 -4.49
C HIS A 133 -1.91 -4.34 -4.60
N ILE A 134 -2.20 -5.56 -4.15
CA ILE A 134 -1.28 -6.69 -4.25
C ILE A 134 -1.05 -7.09 -5.71
N THR A 135 -2.12 -7.32 -6.47
CA THR A 135 -2.05 -7.79 -7.86
C THR A 135 -1.43 -6.76 -8.80
N ALA A 136 -1.64 -5.46 -8.55
CA ALA A 136 -0.98 -4.37 -9.26
C ALA A 136 0.45 -4.08 -8.73
N ARG A 137 0.89 -4.76 -7.67
CA ARG A 137 2.20 -4.61 -7.03
C ARG A 137 2.48 -3.19 -6.54
N HIS A 138 1.47 -2.46 -6.06
CA HIS A 138 1.60 -1.08 -5.60
C HIS A 138 2.63 -0.91 -4.48
N PRO A 139 2.69 -1.77 -3.43
CA PRO A 139 3.70 -1.68 -2.39
C PRO A 139 5.14 -1.80 -2.93
N ALA A 140 5.39 -2.75 -3.84
CA ALA A 140 6.70 -2.94 -4.45
C ALA A 140 7.12 -1.77 -5.35
N ARG A 141 6.17 -1.23 -6.12
CA ARG A 141 6.38 -0.02 -6.95
C ARG A 141 6.69 1.19 -6.08
N ARG A 142 5.96 1.40 -4.99
CA ARG A 142 6.19 2.49 -4.04
C ARG A 142 7.57 2.39 -3.39
N GLN A 143 7.97 1.18 -2.97
CA GLN A 143 9.30 0.94 -2.41
C GLN A 143 10.40 1.25 -3.42
N THR A 144 10.28 0.76 -4.66
CA THR A 144 11.26 1.01 -5.73
C THR A 144 11.43 2.50 -6.00
N ARG A 145 10.32 3.25 -6.06
CA ARG A 145 10.36 4.71 -6.22
C ARG A 145 11.03 5.40 -5.03
N GLY A 146 10.75 4.97 -3.81
CA GLY A 146 11.40 5.49 -2.62
C GLY A 146 12.93 5.33 -2.66
N VAL A 147 13.42 4.16 -3.07
CA VAL A 147 14.86 3.90 -3.25
C VAL A 147 15.45 4.79 -4.34
N LEU A 148 14.81 4.86 -5.52
CA LEU A 148 15.29 5.69 -6.62
C LEU A 148 15.30 7.18 -6.27
N ALA A 149 14.27 7.65 -5.56
CA ALA A 149 14.17 9.02 -5.05
C ALA A 149 15.33 9.35 -4.09
N SER A 150 15.60 8.44 -3.14
CA SER A 150 16.69 8.60 -2.19
C SER A 150 18.06 8.63 -2.88
N LEU A 151 18.31 7.74 -3.84
CA LEU A 151 19.53 7.74 -4.64
C LEU A 151 19.70 9.03 -5.44
N GLY A 152 18.62 9.54 -6.05
CA GLY A 152 18.62 10.81 -6.77
C GLY A 152 18.96 11.99 -5.87
N THR A 153 18.42 12.03 -4.66
CA THR A 153 18.72 13.08 -3.66
C THR A 153 20.18 13.05 -3.23
N VAL A 154 20.71 11.85 -2.92
CA VAL A 154 22.12 11.68 -2.55
C VAL A 154 23.04 12.11 -3.69
N ALA A 155 22.75 11.67 -4.92
CA ALA A 155 23.52 12.05 -6.11
C ALA A 155 23.53 13.57 -6.34
N ALA A 156 22.37 14.24 -6.23
CA ALA A 156 22.26 15.70 -6.37
C ALA A 156 23.11 16.43 -5.32
N THR A 157 23.08 15.98 -4.06
CA THR A 157 23.88 16.55 -2.97
C THR A 157 25.39 16.39 -3.23
N ILE A 158 25.81 15.20 -3.66
CA ILE A 158 27.25 14.92 -3.94
C ILE A 158 27.73 15.75 -5.14
N LEU A 159 27.00 15.77 -6.24
CA LEU A 159 27.40 16.46 -7.49
C LEU A 159 27.49 17.98 -7.31
N THR A 160 26.59 18.55 -6.53
CA THR A 160 26.54 20.01 -6.33
C THR A 160 27.34 20.49 -5.10
N GLY A 161 27.64 19.58 -4.18
CA GLY A 161 28.23 19.93 -2.88
C GLY A 161 27.33 20.81 -2.01
N SER A 162 26.04 20.91 -2.33
CA SER A 162 25.10 21.82 -1.69
C SER A 162 23.97 21.08 -0.98
N ASN A 163 23.88 21.27 0.33
CA ASN A 163 22.77 20.73 1.13
C ASN A 163 21.43 21.33 0.74
N ALA A 164 21.39 22.59 0.27
CA ALA A 164 20.17 23.23 -0.17
C ALA A 164 19.61 22.56 -1.45
N VAL A 165 20.48 22.18 -2.38
CA VAL A 165 20.07 21.40 -3.57
C VAL A 165 19.59 20.01 -3.17
N GLY A 166 20.25 19.37 -2.19
CA GLY A 166 19.79 18.09 -1.63
C GLY A 166 18.39 18.19 -1.01
N GLN A 167 18.11 19.26 -0.27
CA GLN A 167 16.77 19.50 0.33
C GLN A 167 15.70 19.71 -0.75
N LEU A 168 15.97 20.53 -1.77
CA LEU A 168 15.04 20.73 -2.89
C LEU A 168 14.80 19.42 -3.66
N ALA A 169 15.87 18.63 -3.91
CA ALA A 169 15.76 17.32 -4.54
C ALA A 169 14.90 16.36 -3.70
N ASN A 170 15.03 16.40 -2.36
CA ASN A 170 14.22 15.58 -1.47
C ASN A 170 12.74 15.97 -1.49
N LEU A 171 12.41 17.27 -1.54
CA LEU A 171 11.03 17.74 -1.70
C LEU A 171 10.43 17.29 -3.03
N GLY A 172 11.18 17.42 -4.13
CA GLY A 172 10.76 16.93 -5.45
C GLY A 172 10.57 15.41 -5.48
N ALA A 173 11.47 14.67 -4.81
CA ALA A 173 11.40 13.22 -4.67
C ALA A 173 10.17 12.78 -3.87
N ALA A 174 9.87 13.47 -2.76
CA ALA A 174 8.68 13.20 -1.96
C ALA A 174 7.39 13.46 -2.78
N ALA A 175 7.31 14.59 -3.49
CA ALA A 175 6.18 14.89 -4.36
C ALA A 175 6.01 13.86 -5.49
N TRP A 176 7.12 13.37 -6.06
CA TRP A 176 7.09 12.31 -7.08
C TRP A 176 6.59 10.97 -6.53
N VAL A 177 6.98 10.59 -5.32
CA VAL A 177 6.49 9.36 -4.67
C VAL A 177 5.00 9.48 -4.33
N GLN A 178 4.55 10.67 -3.86
CA GLN A 178 3.15 10.91 -3.50
C GLN A 178 2.23 11.05 -4.72
N GLY A 179 2.71 11.67 -5.81
CA GLY A 179 1.90 11.96 -7.00
C GLY A 179 1.31 10.73 -7.69
N TYR A 180 1.86 9.55 -7.44
CA TYR A 180 1.32 8.28 -7.94
C TYR A 180 0.31 7.60 -7.00
N GLY A 181 0.03 8.19 -5.84
CA GLY A 181 -0.94 7.64 -4.90
C GLY A 181 -2.31 7.52 -5.56
N ARG A 182 -2.82 8.60 -6.13
CA ARG A 182 -4.14 8.64 -6.77
C ARG A 182 -4.31 7.62 -7.90
N ASP A 183 -3.34 7.50 -8.80
CA ASP A 183 -3.41 6.54 -9.91
C ASP A 183 -3.44 5.10 -9.40
N ASN A 184 -2.67 4.80 -8.36
CA ASN A 184 -2.66 3.48 -7.73
C ASN A 184 -4.00 3.18 -7.03
N GLU A 185 -4.61 4.18 -6.37
CA GLU A 185 -5.93 4.03 -5.76
C GLU A 185 -7.00 3.77 -6.82
N MET A 186 -7.04 4.56 -7.90
CA MET A 186 -7.97 4.33 -9.01
C MET A 186 -7.78 2.96 -9.67
N GLU A 187 -6.53 2.48 -9.78
CA GLU A 187 -6.23 1.14 -10.28
C GLU A 187 -6.75 0.07 -9.30
N ALA A 188 -6.55 0.24 -7.99
CA ALA A 188 -7.02 -0.67 -6.95
C ALA A 188 -8.55 -0.69 -6.86
N ASP A 189 -9.21 0.47 -6.96
CA ASP A 189 -10.68 0.56 -7.01
C ASP A 189 -11.26 -0.21 -8.18
N ARG A 190 -10.71 0.00 -9.39
CA ARG A 190 -11.16 -0.73 -10.57
C ARG A 190 -10.99 -2.24 -10.42
N LEU A 191 -9.84 -2.67 -9.90
CA LEU A 191 -9.57 -4.08 -9.65
C LEU A 191 -10.46 -4.64 -8.55
N GLY A 192 -10.68 -3.88 -7.48
CA GLY A 192 -11.58 -4.25 -6.39
C GLY A 192 -13.01 -4.45 -6.85
N LEU A 193 -13.54 -3.53 -7.69
CA LEU A 193 -14.85 -3.68 -8.33
C LEU A 193 -14.92 -4.96 -9.18
N GLU A 194 -13.89 -5.20 -9.99
CA GLU A 194 -13.82 -6.38 -10.86
C GLU A 194 -13.79 -7.67 -10.03
N TYR A 195 -13.00 -7.73 -8.96
CA TYR A 195 -12.90 -8.91 -8.12
C TYR A 195 -14.16 -9.16 -7.29
N SER A 196 -14.79 -8.10 -6.76
CA SER A 196 -16.07 -8.19 -6.05
C SER A 196 -17.16 -8.77 -6.96
N ALA A 197 -17.26 -8.25 -8.19
CA ALA A 197 -18.23 -8.76 -9.18
C ALA A 197 -17.95 -10.22 -9.56
N ARG A 198 -16.69 -10.60 -9.78
CA ARG A 198 -16.31 -11.99 -10.07
C ARG A 198 -16.57 -12.93 -8.90
N ALA A 199 -16.49 -12.43 -7.67
CA ALA A 199 -16.84 -13.18 -6.47
C ALA A 199 -18.35 -13.29 -6.22
N GLY A 200 -19.19 -12.68 -7.08
CA GLY A 200 -20.64 -12.75 -7.02
C GLY A 200 -21.29 -11.66 -6.15
N TYR A 201 -20.57 -10.58 -5.84
CA TYR A 201 -21.08 -9.46 -5.04
C TYR A 201 -21.41 -8.24 -5.91
N GLU A 202 -22.35 -7.44 -5.44
CA GLU A 202 -22.78 -6.22 -6.14
C GLU A 202 -21.68 -5.14 -6.12
N PRO A 203 -21.30 -4.57 -7.27
CA PRO A 203 -20.27 -3.52 -7.33
C PRO A 203 -20.64 -2.24 -6.59
N GLU A 204 -21.94 -1.95 -6.45
CA GLU A 204 -22.49 -0.79 -5.73
C GLU A 204 -22.10 -0.77 -4.24
N ALA A 205 -21.72 -1.92 -3.67
CA ALA A 205 -21.20 -2.01 -2.31
C ALA A 205 -19.97 -1.13 -2.11
N MET A 206 -19.11 -1.00 -3.12
CA MET A 206 -17.93 -0.12 -3.04
C MET A 206 -18.33 1.35 -2.86
N GLN A 207 -19.38 1.83 -3.53
CA GLN A 207 -19.88 3.18 -3.32
C GLN A 207 -20.36 3.40 -1.88
N ARG A 208 -21.11 2.42 -1.32
CA ARG A 208 -21.54 2.49 0.08
C ARG A 208 -20.35 2.50 1.04
N THR A 209 -19.32 1.71 0.75
CA THR A 209 -18.07 1.71 1.52
C THR A 209 -17.41 3.09 1.50
N PHE A 210 -17.35 3.78 0.36
CA PHE A 210 -16.84 5.16 0.30
C PHE A 210 -17.67 6.13 1.16
N GLU A 211 -18.98 5.98 1.19
CA GLU A 211 -19.85 6.80 2.04
C GLU A 211 -19.56 6.57 3.53
N VAL A 212 -19.31 5.32 3.93
CA VAL A 212 -18.91 4.96 5.30
C VAL A 212 -17.59 5.64 5.68
N PHE A 213 -16.57 5.57 4.82
CA PHE A 213 -15.29 6.25 5.06
C PHE A 213 -15.45 7.77 5.16
N LYS A 214 -16.19 8.41 4.24
CA LYS A 214 -16.47 9.85 4.29
C LYS A 214 -17.23 10.27 5.54
N ALA A 215 -18.16 9.44 6.02
CA ALA A 215 -18.86 9.68 7.28
C ALA A 215 -17.92 9.58 8.48
N GLY A 216 -17.07 8.56 8.51
CA GLY A 216 -16.04 8.37 9.54
C GLY A 216 -15.05 9.52 9.61
N GLU A 217 -14.56 10.01 8.46
CA GLU A 217 -13.67 11.17 8.43
C GLU A 217 -14.34 12.45 8.94
N ARG A 218 -15.58 12.69 8.57
CA ARG A 218 -16.35 13.83 9.08
C ARG A 218 -16.48 13.74 10.60
N PHE A 219 -16.91 12.57 11.11
CA PHE A 219 -17.03 12.33 12.53
C PHE A 219 -15.70 12.56 13.27
N GLU A 220 -14.60 12.06 12.76
CA GLU A 220 -13.29 12.23 13.38
C GLU A 220 -12.84 13.71 13.38
N ARG A 221 -13.08 14.46 12.30
CA ARG A 221 -12.78 15.90 12.24
C ARG A 221 -13.61 16.69 13.26
N ASP A 222 -14.91 16.39 13.35
CA ASP A 222 -15.79 17.07 14.30
C ASP A 222 -15.41 16.75 15.75
N ARG A 223 -15.10 15.49 16.04
CA ARG A 223 -14.63 15.05 17.35
C ARG A 223 -13.30 15.70 17.72
N ALA A 224 -12.34 15.71 16.81
CA ALA A 224 -11.05 16.34 17.03
C ALA A 224 -11.17 17.84 17.31
N ARG A 225 -12.10 18.52 16.60
CA ARG A 225 -12.40 19.94 16.86
C ARG A 225 -12.95 20.16 18.27
N LEU A 226 -13.87 19.30 18.73
CA LEU A 226 -14.44 19.38 20.08
C LEU A 226 -13.40 19.09 21.17
N GLU A 227 -12.47 18.18 20.90
CA GLU A 227 -11.39 17.78 21.81
C GLU A 227 -10.16 18.71 21.74
N GLY A 228 -10.14 19.70 20.83
CA GLY A 228 -9.02 20.63 20.66
C GLY A 228 -7.71 19.98 20.17
N ARG A 229 -7.81 18.90 19.40
CA ARG A 229 -6.68 18.15 18.84
C ARG A 229 -6.73 18.07 17.32
N GLU A 230 -5.63 17.68 16.71
CA GLU A 230 -5.61 17.34 15.28
C GLU A 230 -6.39 16.06 15.00
N PRO A 231 -7.17 16.01 13.87
CA PRO A 231 -7.90 14.81 13.49
C PRO A 231 -6.94 13.67 13.12
N ARG A 232 -7.22 12.48 13.60
CA ARG A 232 -6.51 11.26 13.21
C ARG A 232 -7.14 10.69 11.94
N ILE A 233 -6.80 11.28 10.80
CA ILE A 233 -7.25 10.78 9.51
C ILE A 233 -6.26 9.69 9.08
N TYR A 234 -6.74 8.46 9.01
CA TYR A 234 -5.96 7.38 8.44
C TYR A 234 -5.93 7.57 6.92
N HIS A 235 -4.77 7.93 6.38
CA HIS A 235 -4.52 7.98 4.94
C HIS A 235 -4.37 6.54 4.40
N GLY A 236 -5.41 5.75 4.57
CA GLY A 236 -5.60 4.44 4.00
C GLY A 236 -6.50 4.53 2.76
N ILE A 237 -6.97 3.45 2.34
CA ILE A 237 -7.76 3.03 1.18
C ILE A 237 -8.48 4.14 0.38
N PHE A 238 -9.01 5.19 0.96
CA PHE A 238 -9.92 6.11 0.25
C PHE A 238 -9.65 7.60 0.53
N SER A 239 -8.48 7.95 1.02
CA SER A 239 -8.16 9.34 1.38
C SER A 239 -7.82 10.24 0.19
N SER A 240 -7.80 9.72 -1.02
CA SER A 240 -7.45 10.45 -2.25
C SER A 240 -8.64 10.72 -3.18
N HIS A 241 -9.88 10.42 -2.74
CA HIS A 241 -11.13 10.67 -3.49
C HIS A 241 -11.86 11.94 -3.08
#